data_e1cd72583f09f1b7d27f8d6bb557ea5b
#
_entry.id   e1cd72583f09f1b7d27f8d6bb557ea5b
#
_cell.length_a   1.000
_cell.length_b   1.000
_cell.length_c   1.000
_cell.angle_alpha   90.00
_cell.angle_beta   90.00
_cell.angle_gamma   90.00
#
_symmetry.space_group_name_H-M   'P 1'
#
loop_
_entity.id
_entity.type
_entity.pdbx_description
1 polymer ?
#
loop_
_entity_poly.entity_id
_entity_poly.type
_entity_poly.pdbx_seq_one_letter_code
_entity_poly.pdbx_strand_id
1 'polypeptide(L)' 'MRPRLYLRVGDRVVHLRYHYWGEGVVIEERHSSLEGGFCLVKVLFEDGEERSFINDLDHECCCYYSGVRIVY' A
#
# COMPACT_ATOMS: atom_id res chain seq x y z
N MET A 1 12.47 -9.37 13.66
CA MET A 1 11.40 -8.44 14.04
C MET A 1 10.34 -8.42 12.96
N ARG A 2 9.08 -8.50 13.34
CA ARG A 2 7.99 -8.49 12.36
C ARG A 2 7.70 -7.06 11.91
N PRO A 3 7.51 -6.83 10.60
CA PRO A 3 7.12 -5.52 10.13
C PRO A 3 5.69 -5.19 10.60
N ARG A 4 5.41 -3.91 10.77
CA ARG A 4 4.05 -3.45 11.07
C ARG A 4 3.35 -3.13 9.76
N LEU A 5 2.55 -4.07 9.28
CA LEU A 5 1.85 -3.91 8.02
C LEU A 5 0.67 -2.96 8.16
N TYR A 6 0.55 -2.06 7.21
CA TYR A 6 -0.55 -1.10 7.18
C TYR A 6 -1.78 -1.66 6.46
N LEU A 7 -1.56 -2.25 5.28
CA LEU A 7 -2.64 -2.70 4.40
C LEU A 7 -2.65 -4.21 4.27
N ARG A 8 -3.83 -4.76 3.96
CA ARG A 8 -4.04 -6.18 3.66
C ARG A 8 -4.76 -6.33 2.34
N VAL A 9 -4.60 -7.47 1.68
CA VAL A 9 -5.34 -7.80 0.46
C VAL A 9 -6.84 -7.66 0.73
N GLY A 10 -7.53 -6.96 -0.16
CA GLY A 10 -8.96 -6.69 -0.03
C GLY A 10 -9.29 -5.33 0.57
N ASP A 11 -8.33 -4.67 1.20
CA ASP A 11 -8.56 -3.32 1.74
C ASP A 11 -8.81 -2.34 0.59
N ARG A 12 -9.73 -1.43 0.82
CA ARG A 12 -10.00 -0.33 -0.11
C ARG A 12 -9.32 0.92 0.39
N VAL A 13 -8.70 1.65 -0.53
CA VAL A 13 -7.89 2.82 -0.18
C VAL A 13 -8.15 3.95 -1.15
N VAL A 14 -7.81 5.16 -0.71
CA VAL A 14 -7.73 6.35 -1.57
C VAL A 14 -6.39 7.01 -1.31
N HIS A 15 -5.89 7.75 -2.29
CA HIS A 15 -4.67 8.53 -2.12
C HIS A 15 -5.05 9.99 -1.92
N LEU A 16 -4.73 10.55 -0.78
CA LEU A 16 -5.12 11.92 -0.44
C LEU A 16 -4.55 12.95 -1.40
N ARG A 17 -3.33 12.72 -1.89
CA ARG A 17 -2.66 13.62 -2.84
C ARG A 17 -3.13 13.42 -4.27
N TYR A 18 -3.34 12.15 -4.66
CA TYR A 18 -3.72 11.79 -6.04
C TYR A 18 -5.13 11.23 -6.05
N HIS A 19 -6.08 12.00 -5.48
CA HIS A 19 -7.46 11.56 -5.34
C HIS A 19 -8.14 11.23 -6.69
N TYR A 20 -7.62 11.78 -7.79
CA TYR A 20 -8.15 11.50 -9.13
C TYR A 20 -7.85 10.08 -9.62
N TRP A 21 -7.00 9.33 -8.91
CA TRP A 21 -6.83 7.90 -9.21
C TRP A 21 -8.09 7.11 -8.85
N GLY A 22 -8.97 7.68 -8.02
CA GLY A 22 -10.15 7.01 -7.52
C GLY A 22 -9.86 6.08 -6.37
N GLU A 23 -10.82 5.23 -6.05
CA GLU A 23 -10.66 4.23 -5.01
C GLU A 23 -9.83 3.06 -5.54
N GLY A 24 -8.93 2.56 -4.72
CA GLY A 24 -8.13 1.40 -5.06
C GLY A 24 -8.47 0.22 -4.17
N VAL A 25 -8.14 -0.97 -4.63
CA VAL A 25 -8.24 -2.19 -3.83
C VAL A 25 -6.87 -2.89 -3.83
N VAL A 26 -6.46 -3.31 -2.63
CA VAL A 26 -5.19 -4.06 -2.49
C VAL A 26 -5.39 -5.46 -3.06
N ILE A 27 -4.64 -5.79 -4.09
CA ILE A 27 -4.79 -7.07 -4.80
C ILE A 27 -3.66 -8.05 -4.53
N GLU A 28 -2.54 -7.59 -3.99
CA GLU A 28 -1.39 -8.46 -3.76
C GLU A 28 -0.54 -7.91 -2.63
N GLU A 29 0.00 -8.83 -1.81
CA GLU A 29 1.00 -8.52 -0.80
C GLU A 29 2.27 -9.27 -1.16
N ARG A 30 3.41 -8.60 -1.07
CA ARG A 30 4.72 -9.20 -1.28
C ARG A 30 5.61 -8.93 -0.09
N HIS A 31 6.21 -10.00 0.43
CA HIS A 31 7.11 -9.91 1.57
C HIS A 31 8.46 -10.46 1.15
N SER A 32 9.50 -9.65 1.34
CA SER A 32 10.86 -10.13 1.08
C SER A 32 11.32 -10.99 2.25
N SER A 33 11.91 -12.14 1.94
CA SER A 33 12.57 -12.99 2.94
C SER A 33 14.00 -12.56 3.18
N LEU A 34 14.51 -11.62 2.40
CA LEU A 34 15.86 -11.10 2.54
C LEU A 34 15.94 -10.07 3.65
N GLU A 35 17.04 -10.09 4.40
CA GLU A 35 17.28 -9.07 5.40
C GLU A 35 17.36 -7.71 4.72
N GLY A 36 16.65 -6.73 5.29
CA GLY A 36 16.56 -5.40 4.71
C GLY A 36 15.58 -5.30 3.54
N GLY A 37 14.85 -6.38 3.23
CA GLY A 37 13.85 -6.36 2.17
C GLY A 37 12.60 -5.60 2.56
N PHE A 38 11.80 -5.27 1.55
CA PHE A 38 10.59 -4.47 1.75
C PHE A 38 9.35 -5.35 1.76
N CYS A 39 8.34 -4.89 2.51
CA CYS A 39 6.98 -5.40 2.39
C CYS A 39 6.23 -4.47 1.46
N LEU A 40 5.72 -5.01 0.36
CA LEU A 40 5.05 -4.24 -0.68
C LEU A 40 3.61 -4.68 -0.82
N VAL A 41 2.74 -3.75 -1.24
CA VAL A 41 1.39 -4.07 -1.68
C VAL A 41 1.19 -3.53 -3.07
N LYS A 42 0.38 -4.23 -3.85
CA LYS A 42 -0.06 -3.76 -5.16
C LYS A 42 -1.52 -3.37 -5.04
N VAL A 43 -1.85 -2.18 -5.51
CA VAL A 43 -3.19 -1.62 -5.44
C VAL A 43 -3.67 -1.33 -6.86
N LEU A 44 -4.87 -1.82 -7.18
CA LEU A 44 -5.54 -1.52 -8.45
C LEU A 44 -6.53 -0.38 -8.20
N PHE A 45 -6.30 0.74 -8.87
CA PHE A 45 -7.15 1.93 -8.75
C PHE A 45 -8.23 1.97 -9.84
N GLU A 46 -9.23 2.80 -9.63
CA GLU A 46 -10.35 2.95 -10.56
C GLU A 46 -9.91 3.47 -11.94
N ASP A 47 -8.76 4.14 -12.02
CA ASP A 47 -8.20 4.58 -13.30
C ASP A 47 -7.62 3.43 -14.13
N GLY A 48 -7.68 2.19 -13.62
CA GLY A 48 -7.19 1.01 -14.31
C GLY A 48 -5.70 0.71 -14.09
N GLU A 49 -5.01 1.55 -13.37
CA GLU A 49 -3.57 1.38 -13.13
C GLU A 49 -3.30 0.63 -11.84
N GLU A 50 -2.31 -0.26 -11.89
CA GLU A 50 -1.81 -0.97 -10.70
C GLU A 50 -0.56 -0.25 -10.21
N ARG A 51 -0.52 0.03 -8.91
CA ARG A 51 0.63 0.71 -8.29
C ARG A 51 1.09 -0.05 -7.06
N SER A 52 2.39 -0.12 -6.89
CA SER A 52 2.99 -0.80 -5.75
C SER A 52 3.46 0.21 -4.72
N PHE A 53 3.24 -0.10 -3.45
CA PHE A 53 3.59 0.78 -2.35
C PHE A 53 4.31 0.00 -1.26
N ILE A 54 5.17 0.69 -0.51
CA ILE A 54 5.79 0.13 0.69
C ILE A 54 4.73 0.08 1.78
N ASN A 55 4.57 -1.09 2.41
CA ASN A 55 3.49 -1.40 3.33
C ASN A 55 3.94 -1.55 4.79
N ASP A 56 5.17 -1.20 5.09
CA ASP A 56 5.71 -1.31 6.45
C ASP A 56 5.65 0.06 7.13
N LEU A 57 4.83 0.18 8.18
CA LEU A 57 4.66 1.43 8.94
C LEU A 57 5.96 1.89 9.61
N ASP A 58 6.92 0.99 9.80
CA ASP A 58 8.21 1.34 10.38
C ASP A 58 9.19 1.88 9.34
N HIS A 59 8.82 1.81 8.06
CA HIS A 59 9.63 2.37 6.99
C HIS A 59 9.18 3.80 6.69
N GLU A 60 10.14 4.72 6.60
CA GLU A 60 9.82 6.15 6.38
C GLU A 60 9.09 6.41 5.07
N CYS A 61 9.23 5.52 4.08
CA CYS A 61 8.56 5.63 2.79
C CYS A 61 7.27 4.82 2.71
N CYS A 62 6.72 4.37 3.83
CA CYS A 62 5.45 3.66 3.85
C CYS A 62 4.36 4.50 3.18
N CYS A 63 3.47 3.85 2.46
CA CYS A 63 2.39 4.52 1.76
C CYS A 63 1.48 5.34 2.69
N TYR A 64 1.39 4.96 3.96
CA TYR A 64 0.66 5.77 4.94
C TYR A 64 1.18 7.21 4.98
N TYR A 65 2.51 7.36 4.99
CA TYR A 65 3.13 8.69 5.09
C TYR A 65 3.04 9.48 3.78
N SER A 66 2.84 8.81 2.65
CA SER A 66 2.67 9.48 1.37
C SER A 66 1.22 9.87 1.08
N GLY A 67 0.27 9.37 1.86
CA GLY A 67 -1.11 9.80 1.75
C GLY A 67 -2.14 8.72 1.41
N VAL A 68 -1.76 7.45 1.43
CA VAL A 68 -2.72 6.35 1.21
C VAL A 68 -3.52 6.12 2.48
N ARG A 69 -4.86 6.12 2.37
CA ARG A 69 -5.77 5.94 3.51
C ARG A 69 -6.78 4.86 3.22
N ILE A 70 -7.09 4.07 4.24
CA ILE A 70 -8.10 3.02 4.16
C ILE A 70 -9.48 3.66 4.17
N VAL A 71 -10.35 3.16 3.29
CA VAL A 71 -11.76 3.58 3.22
C VAL A 71 -12.59 2.54 3.96
N TYR A 72 -13.34 2.99 4.94
CA TYR A 72 -14.22 2.12 5.72
C TYR A 72 -15.66 2.17 5.24
#